data_85ab1da46bf806a4dd36bf019b3257ad
#
_entry.id   85ab1da46bf806a4dd36bf019b3257ad
#
_cell.length_a   1.000
_cell.length_b   1.000
_cell.length_c   1.000
_cell.angle_alpha   90.00
_cell.angle_beta   90.00
_cell.angle_gamma   90.00
#
_symmetry.space_group_name_H-M   'P 1'
#
loop_
_entity.id
_entity.type
_entity.pdbx_description
1 polymer ?
#
loop_
_entity_poly.entity_id
_entity_poly.type
_entity_poly.pdbx_seq_one_letter_code
_entity_poly.pdbx_strand_id
1 'polypeptide(L)'
;AAHAHGFGELYDEDAPLENFGNYAYRKDGERHAWNPETISTLQLATRLGSYKKFKEYTRLVNEKPSPMFLRDLMELKRNPIDLSLVEPATEIMKRFVTGAMSFGSLSREAHEAIAIAMNKIGGKSNTGEGGEDAQRYRPNTDGTIARSAIKQVASGRFGVTSRYLTSADEIQIKMAQGAKPGEGGHLPAGKVYPWIAKTRHSTPGVALISPPPHHDIYS
;
A
#
# COMPACT_ATOMS: atom_id res chain seq x y z
N ALA A 1 10.55 23.89 -23.42
CA ALA A 1 10.29 25.10 -22.64
C ALA A 1 11.10 25.11 -21.32
N ALA A 2 10.92 24.16 -20.39
CA ALA A 2 11.63 24.12 -19.08
C ALA A 2 13.16 24.13 -19.22
N HIS A 3 13.71 23.34 -20.17
CA HIS A 3 15.17 23.30 -20.41
C HIS A 3 15.68 24.67 -20.94
N ALA A 4 14.97 25.29 -21.88
CA ALA A 4 15.37 26.61 -22.40
C ALA A 4 15.28 27.69 -21.32
N HIS A 5 14.30 27.59 -20.40
CA HIS A 5 14.14 28.50 -19.27
C HIS A 5 15.26 28.32 -18.24
N GLY A 6 15.62 27.07 -17.93
CA GLY A 6 16.65 26.78 -16.92
C GLY A 6 18.11 26.93 -17.39
N PHE A 7 18.36 26.96 -18.70
CA PHE A 7 19.71 26.98 -19.29
C PHE A 7 19.89 28.03 -20.37
N GLY A 8 18.99 28.99 -20.46
CA GLY A 8 19.07 30.12 -21.40
C GLY A 8 20.04 31.20 -20.95
N GLU A 9 20.33 32.14 -21.83
CA GLU A 9 21.25 33.28 -21.58
C GLU A 9 20.77 34.23 -20.45
N LEU A 10 19.51 34.10 -20.03
CA LEU A 10 18.91 34.88 -18.94
C LEU A 10 18.77 34.06 -17.64
N TYR A 11 19.63 33.08 -17.42
CA TYR A 11 19.61 32.28 -16.20
C TYR A 11 20.00 33.17 -15.01
N ASP A 12 19.07 33.34 -14.09
CA ASP A 12 19.27 33.94 -12.78
C ASP A 12 19.50 32.82 -11.78
N GLU A 13 20.71 32.72 -11.22
CA GLU A 13 21.08 31.66 -10.26
C GLU A 13 20.22 31.68 -9.00
N ASP A 14 19.66 32.83 -8.65
CA ASP A 14 18.79 33.00 -7.49
C ASP A 14 17.30 32.81 -7.81
N ALA A 15 16.94 32.68 -9.10
CA ALA A 15 15.55 32.50 -9.47
C ALA A 15 15.04 31.10 -9.11
N PRO A 16 13.91 30.97 -8.39
CA PRO A 16 13.35 29.67 -8.09
C PRO A 16 12.92 28.97 -9.38
N LEU A 17 13.31 27.69 -9.52
CA LEU A 17 12.85 26.85 -10.62
C LEU A 17 11.33 26.73 -10.63
N GLU A 18 10.72 26.87 -11.79
CA GLU A 18 9.29 26.64 -11.93
C GLU A 18 8.90 25.23 -11.50
N ASN A 19 7.89 25.13 -10.65
CA ASN A 19 7.35 23.89 -10.17
C ASN A 19 5.91 23.72 -10.65
N PHE A 20 5.76 23.04 -11.78
CA PHE A 20 4.45 22.76 -12.39
C PHE A 20 3.60 21.73 -11.62
N GLY A 21 4.12 21.18 -10.52
CA GLY A 21 3.39 20.22 -9.72
C GLY A 21 3.39 18.79 -10.27
N ASN A 22 4.36 18.40 -11.10
CA ASN A 22 4.40 17.07 -11.72
C ASN A 22 4.51 15.93 -10.70
N TYR A 23 5.27 16.12 -9.64
CA TYR A 23 5.52 15.10 -8.60
C TYR A 23 4.67 15.28 -7.35
N ALA A 24 4.18 16.49 -7.10
CA ALA A 24 3.33 16.80 -5.96
C ALA A 24 2.32 17.87 -6.35
N TYR A 25 1.13 17.79 -5.76
CA TYR A 25 0.08 18.77 -5.99
C TYR A 25 0.58 20.22 -5.74
N ARG A 26 0.28 21.10 -6.67
CA ARG A 26 0.40 22.55 -6.55
C ARG A 26 -0.91 23.19 -7.00
N LYS A 27 -1.33 24.26 -6.33
CA LYS A 27 -2.64 24.89 -6.53
C LYS A 27 -2.91 25.23 -8.00
N ASP A 28 -1.93 25.77 -8.68
CA ASP A 28 -2.05 26.22 -10.06
C ASP A 28 -1.20 25.35 -11.02
N GLY A 29 -0.81 24.18 -10.57
CA GLY A 29 0.01 23.23 -11.31
C GLY A 29 -0.78 22.15 -12.01
N GLU A 30 -0.09 21.05 -12.33
CA GLU A 30 -0.67 19.89 -12.98
C GLU A 30 -1.76 19.24 -12.12
N ARG A 31 -2.75 18.68 -12.79
CA ARG A 31 -3.86 18.02 -12.12
C ARG A 31 -3.46 16.66 -11.56
N HIS A 32 -3.85 16.41 -10.31
CA HIS A 32 -3.68 15.14 -9.64
C HIS A 32 -5.03 14.54 -9.26
N ALA A 33 -5.19 13.23 -9.45
CA ALA A 33 -6.37 12.50 -8.99
C ALA A 33 -6.48 12.53 -7.45
N TRP A 34 -5.32 12.44 -6.78
CA TRP A 34 -5.19 12.62 -5.34
C TRP A 34 -4.76 14.06 -5.06
N ASN A 35 -5.70 14.88 -4.67
CA ASN A 35 -5.53 16.29 -4.35
C ASN A 35 -6.17 16.59 -2.97
N PRO A 36 -5.96 17.78 -2.40
CA PRO A 36 -6.48 18.12 -1.09
C PRO A 36 -8.00 17.92 -0.95
N GLU A 37 -8.77 18.20 -1.99
CA GLU A 37 -10.23 18.06 -1.96
C GLU A 37 -10.67 16.60 -1.95
N THR A 38 -10.14 15.76 -2.83
CA THR A 38 -10.48 14.33 -2.89
C THR A 38 -10.06 13.61 -1.61
N ILE A 39 -8.85 13.92 -1.09
CA ILE A 39 -8.32 13.31 0.12
C ILE A 39 -9.14 13.74 1.35
N SER A 40 -9.39 15.04 1.53
CA SER A 40 -10.15 15.52 2.68
C SER A 40 -11.59 15.03 2.68
N THR A 41 -12.24 15.00 1.53
CA THR A 41 -13.62 14.51 1.41
C THR A 41 -13.72 13.02 1.75
N LEU A 42 -12.77 12.19 1.28
CA LEU A 42 -12.70 10.77 1.63
C LEU A 42 -12.44 10.56 3.12
N GLN A 43 -11.49 11.31 3.70
CA GLN A 43 -11.20 11.25 5.13
C GLN A 43 -12.41 11.65 6.00
N LEU A 44 -13.14 12.69 5.61
CA LEU A 44 -14.37 13.09 6.30
C LEU A 44 -15.48 12.04 6.17
N ALA A 45 -15.64 11.46 4.98
CA ALA A 45 -16.60 10.39 4.75
C ALA A 45 -16.37 9.20 5.70
N THR A 46 -15.12 8.78 5.83
CA THR A 46 -14.73 7.64 6.69
C THR A 46 -14.81 7.98 8.18
N ARG A 47 -14.26 9.11 8.61
CA ARG A 47 -14.25 9.52 10.03
C ARG A 47 -15.65 9.75 10.61
N LEU A 48 -16.54 10.31 9.81
CA LEU A 48 -17.91 10.61 10.22
C LEU A 48 -18.91 9.50 9.89
N GLY A 49 -18.49 8.43 9.20
CA GLY A 49 -19.39 7.41 8.67
C GLY A 49 -20.45 8.00 7.73
N SER A 50 -20.12 9.09 7.02
CA SER A 50 -21.10 9.87 6.27
C SER A 50 -21.22 9.40 4.83
N TYR A 51 -22.31 8.71 4.50
CA TYR A 51 -22.62 8.32 3.12
C TYR A 51 -22.78 9.53 2.19
N LYS A 52 -23.27 10.66 2.69
CA LYS A 52 -23.38 11.92 1.93
C LYS A 52 -21.99 12.37 1.47
N LYS A 53 -21.01 12.38 2.37
CA LYS A 53 -19.62 12.73 2.05
C LYS A 53 -18.96 11.72 1.11
N PHE A 54 -19.29 10.44 1.26
CA PHE A 54 -18.82 9.42 0.31
C PHE A 54 -19.39 9.67 -1.11
N LYS A 55 -20.64 10.08 -1.23
CA LYS A 55 -21.22 10.45 -2.53
C LYS A 55 -20.57 11.71 -3.14
N GLU A 56 -20.21 12.70 -2.31
CA GLU A 56 -19.41 13.84 -2.77
C GLU A 56 -18.06 13.39 -3.32
N TYR A 57 -17.34 12.54 -2.57
CA TYR A 57 -16.10 11.94 -3.04
C TYR A 57 -16.26 11.17 -4.36
N THR A 58 -17.29 10.34 -4.47
CA THR A 58 -17.59 9.58 -5.69
C THR A 58 -17.77 10.51 -6.89
N ARG A 59 -18.45 11.64 -6.69
CA ARG A 59 -18.64 12.64 -7.74
C ARG A 59 -17.32 13.28 -8.17
N LEU A 60 -16.51 13.71 -7.20
CA LEU A 60 -15.19 14.28 -7.47
C LEU A 60 -14.27 13.33 -8.26
N VAL A 61 -14.38 12.02 -8.03
CA VAL A 61 -13.54 11.02 -8.70
C VAL A 61 -14.09 10.65 -10.08
N ASN A 62 -15.42 10.51 -10.23
CA ASN A 62 -16.03 9.98 -11.45
C ASN A 62 -16.49 11.05 -12.43
N GLU A 63 -16.87 12.25 -11.95
CA GLU A 63 -17.38 13.35 -12.78
C GLU A 63 -16.27 14.40 -13.01
N LYS A 64 -15.10 13.96 -13.42
CA LYS A 64 -13.94 14.82 -13.69
C LYS A 64 -14.10 15.58 -15.00
N PRO A 65 -13.63 16.82 -15.07
CA PRO A 65 -13.68 17.60 -16.31
C PRO A 65 -12.69 17.10 -17.38
N SER A 66 -11.72 16.25 -17.03
CA SER A 66 -10.81 15.62 -17.98
C SER A 66 -10.35 14.26 -17.48
N PRO A 67 -10.09 13.29 -18.38
CA PRO A 67 -9.57 11.98 -18.01
C PRO A 67 -8.17 12.10 -17.39
N MET A 68 -7.91 11.28 -16.38
CA MET A 68 -6.62 11.18 -15.68
C MET A 68 -6.03 9.76 -15.77
N PHE A 69 -6.86 8.77 -16.03
CA PHE A 69 -6.48 7.37 -16.15
C PHE A 69 -7.04 6.80 -17.45
N LEU A 70 -6.41 5.77 -17.99
CA LEU A 70 -6.91 5.10 -19.21
C LEU A 70 -8.36 4.62 -19.07
N ARG A 71 -8.77 4.20 -17.87
CA ARG A 71 -10.16 3.81 -17.60
C ARG A 71 -11.18 4.94 -17.78
N ASP A 72 -10.76 6.19 -17.61
CA ASP A 72 -11.64 7.36 -17.77
C ASP A 72 -11.97 7.64 -19.25
N LEU A 73 -11.25 6.99 -20.19
CA LEU A 73 -11.49 7.01 -21.63
C LEU A 73 -12.43 5.87 -22.07
N MET A 74 -12.79 4.97 -21.19
CA MET A 74 -13.62 3.81 -21.51
C MET A 74 -15.07 4.06 -21.09
N GLU A 75 -15.99 3.71 -21.96
CA GLU A 75 -17.42 3.68 -21.66
C GLU A 75 -17.88 2.23 -21.45
N LEU A 76 -18.62 2.01 -20.36
CA LEU A 76 -19.23 0.70 -20.13
C LEU A 76 -20.49 0.56 -20.99
N LYS A 77 -20.51 -0.50 -21.81
CA LYS A 77 -21.73 -0.86 -22.53
C LYS A 77 -22.78 -1.32 -21.52
N ARG A 78 -23.88 -0.59 -21.44
CA ARG A 78 -25.00 -0.96 -20.57
C ARG A 78 -25.70 -2.20 -21.11
N ASN A 79 -25.72 -3.23 -20.30
CA ASN A 79 -26.46 -4.46 -20.54
C ASN A 79 -27.10 -4.91 -19.22
N PRO A 80 -28.23 -4.30 -18.80
CA PRO A 80 -28.86 -4.61 -17.54
C PRO A 80 -29.33 -6.06 -17.49
N ILE A 81 -29.09 -6.70 -16.37
CA ILE A 81 -29.56 -8.04 -16.05
C ILE A 81 -30.38 -8.01 -14.76
N ASP A 82 -31.10 -9.08 -14.48
CA ASP A 82 -31.82 -9.20 -13.21
C ASP A 82 -30.85 -9.14 -12.03
N LEU A 83 -31.22 -8.43 -10.97
CA LEU A 83 -30.38 -8.23 -9.79
C LEU A 83 -30.00 -9.57 -9.12
N SER A 84 -30.86 -10.58 -9.20
CA SER A 84 -30.58 -11.92 -8.66
C SER A 84 -29.44 -12.66 -9.38
N LEU A 85 -29.10 -12.22 -10.61
CA LEU A 85 -27.99 -12.76 -11.40
C LEU A 85 -26.68 -11.97 -11.18
N VAL A 86 -26.73 -10.85 -10.44
CA VAL A 86 -25.54 -10.07 -10.14
C VAL A 86 -24.81 -10.71 -8.96
N GLU A 87 -23.51 -10.91 -9.11
CA GLU A 87 -22.67 -11.46 -8.04
C GLU A 87 -22.73 -10.55 -6.79
N PRO A 88 -23.01 -11.09 -5.59
CA PRO A 88 -23.03 -10.30 -4.37
C PRO A 88 -21.68 -9.63 -4.06
N ALA A 89 -21.70 -8.40 -3.55
CA ALA A 89 -20.48 -7.67 -3.18
C ALA A 89 -19.60 -8.45 -2.19
N THR A 90 -20.20 -9.23 -1.30
CA THR A 90 -19.51 -10.10 -0.33
C THR A 90 -18.68 -11.19 -1.01
N GLU A 91 -19.12 -11.69 -2.16
CA GLU A 91 -18.34 -12.67 -2.96
C GLU A 91 -17.23 -11.98 -3.75
N ILE A 92 -17.52 -10.78 -4.29
CA ILE A 92 -16.54 -9.96 -4.99
C ILE A 92 -15.37 -9.58 -4.05
N MET A 93 -15.67 -9.17 -2.82
CA MET A 93 -14.67 -8.75 -1.82
C MET A 93 -13.65 -9.85 -1.49
N LYS A 94 -14.04 -11.13 -1.55
CA LYS A 94 -13.12 -12.27 -1.29
C LYS A 94 -11.94 -12.35 -2.27
N ARG A 95 -12.06 -11.74 -3.43
CA ARG A 95 -11.00 -11.72 -4.46
C ARG A 95 -10.04 -10.54 -4.31
N PHE A 96 -10.29 -9.63 -3.38
CA PHE A 96 -9.42 -8.49 -3.14
C PHE A 96 -8.29 -8.82 -2.18
N VAL A 97 -7.10 -8.35 -2.53
CA VAL A 97 -5.89 -8.47 -1.73
C VAL A 97 -5.23 -7.11 -1.56
N THR A 98 -4.52 -6.90 -0.46
CA THR A 98 -3.70 -5.70 -0.31
C THR A 98 -2.36 -5.86 -1.03
N GLY A 99 -1.74 -4.75 -1.39
CA GLY A 99 -0.31 -4.76 -1.72
C GLY A 99 0.51 -5.28 -0.53
N ALA A 100 1.68 -5.82 -0.81
CA ALA A 100 2.62 -6.27 0.20
C ALA A 100 3.28 -5.06 0.87
N MET A 101 2.93 -4.79 2.11
CA MET A 101 3.46 -3.69 2.90
C MET A 101 4.07 -4.25 4.19
N SER A 102 5.40 -4.12 4.32
CA SER A 102 6.12 -4.77 5.40
C SER A 102 5.94 -4.09 6.76
N PHE A 103 5.96 -4.89 7.81
CA PHE A 103 6.07 -4.41 9.18
C PHE A 103 7.43 -3.74 9.40
N GLY A 104 7.40 -2.42 9.64
CA GLY A 104 8.58 -1.54 9.64
C GLY A 104 8.57 -0.50 8.54
N SER A 105 7.89 -0.73 7.41
CA SER A 105 7.50 0.33 6.46
C SER A 105 6.21 1.03 6.89
N LEU A 106 5.31 0.29 7.52
CA LEU A 106 4.12 0.80 8.20
C LEU A 106 4.29 0.74 9.72
N SER A 107 3.53 1.55 10.44
CA SER A 107 3.37 1.41 11.89
C SER A 107 2.64 0.10 12.21
N ARG A 108 2.79 -0.35 13.47
CA ARG A 108 2.10 -1.54 13.96
C ARG A 108 0.59 -1.41 13.80
N GLU A 109 0.04 -0.29 14.21
CA GLU A 109 -1.39 -0.01 14.19
C GLU A 109 -1.96 -0.04 12.76
N ALA A 110 -1.27 0.58 11.81
CA ALA A 110 -1.69 0.56 10.41
C ALA A 110 -1.64 -0.85 9.83
N HIS A 111 -0.58 -1.60 10.10
CA HIS A 111 -0.42 -2.96 9.60
C HIS A 111 -1.48 -3.92 10.17
N GLU A 112 -1.80 -3.80 11.45
CA GLU A 112 -2.85 -4.59 12.11
C GLU A 112 -4.25 -4.16 11.66
N ALA A 113 -4.52 -2.86 11.54
CA ALA A 113 -5.82 -2.35 11.09
C ALA A 113 -6.18 -2.82 9.68
N ILE A 114 -5.20 -2.84 8.77
CA ILE A 114 -5.37 -3.36 7.42
C ILE A 114 -5.72 -4.86 7.46
N ALA A 115 -5.01 -5.65 8.25
CA ALA A 115 -5.28 -7.08 8.36
C ALA A 115 -6.68 -7.35 8.93
N ILE A 116 -7.06 -6.65 9.99
CA ILE A 116 -8.40 -6.76 10.60
C ILE A 116 -9.49 -6.36 9.58
N ALA A 117 -9.29 -5.27 8.85
CA ALA A 117 -10.25 -4.81 7.85
C ALA A 117 -10.45 -5.84 6.74
N MET A 118 -9.36 -6.37 6.19
CA MET A 118 -9.44 -7.39 5.14
C MET A 118 -10.08 -8.68 5.63
N ASN A 119 -9.75 -9.15 6.84
CA ASN A 119 -10.38 -10.32 7.43
C ASN A 119 -11.89 -10.12 7.63
N LYS A 120 -12.33 -8.91 8.04
CA LYS A 120 -13.76 -8.59 8.21
C LYS A 120 -14.56 -8.64 6.92
N ILE A 121 -13.97 -8.22 5.81
CA ILE A 121 -14.64 -8.23 4.49
C ILE A 121 -14.45 -9.54 3.71
N GLY A 122 -13.67 -10.49 4.26
CA GLY A 122 -13.35 -11.74 3.59
C GLY A 122 -12.25 -11.64 2.52
N GLY A 123 -11.59 -10.48 2.40
CA GLY A 123 -10.42 -10.30 1.57
C GLY A 123 -9.13 -10.77 2.26
N LYS A 124 -7.98 -10.56 1.62
CA LYS A 124 -6.69 -11.02 2.14
C LYS A 124 -5.70 -9.88 2.26
N SER A 125 -5.11 -9.70 3.44
CA SER A 125 -3.95 -8.82 3.62
C SER A 125 -2.65 -9.57 3.46
N ASN A 126 -1.60 -8.84 3.07
CA ASN A 126 -0.26 -9.37 2.85
C ASN A 126 0.71 -8.77 3.89
N THR A 127 1.50 -9.60 4.52
CA THR A 127 2.47 -9.18 5.54
C THR A 127 3.58 -8.29 5.00
N GLY A 128 3.86 -8.36 3.69
CA GLY A 128 5.14 -7.89 3.18
C GLY A 128 6.31 -8.74 3.71
N GLU A 129 7.54 -8.30 3.45
CA GLU A 129 8.78 -9.05 3.72
C GLU A 129 9.31 -8.90 5.17
N GLY A 130 8.54 -8.36 6.07
CA GLY A 130 9.01 -8.02 7.43
C GLY A 130 8.65 -9.03 8.53
N GLY A 131 8.03 -10.14 8.19
CA GLY A 131 7.46 -11.06 9.18
C GLY A 131 6.16 -10.53 9.79
N GLU A 132 5.68 -11.22 10.79
CA GLU A 132 4.48 -10.85 11.54
C GLU A 132 4.61 -11.33 13.00
N ASP A 133 4.22 -10.48 13.96
CA ASP A 133 4.25 -10.86 15.37
C ASP A 133 3.28 -12.03 15.61
N ALA A 134 3.79 -13.09 16.23
CA ALA A 134 3.02 -14.30 16.50
C ALA A 134 1.81 -14.10 17.43
N GLN A 135 1.76 -13.01 18.18
CA GLN A 135 0.58 -12.65 18.98
C GLN A 135 -0.66 -12.41 18.09
N ARG A 136 -0.45 -11.97 16.87
CA ARG A 136 -1.51 -11.67 15.89
C ARG A 136 -2.20 -12.93 15.35
N TYR A 137 -1.64 -14.12 15.57
CA TYR A 137 -2.24 -15.39 15.13
C TYR A 137 -3.40 -15.85 16.02
N ARG A 138 -3.59 -15.19 17.15
CA ARG A 138 -4.70 -15.44 18.06
C ARG A 138 -5.76 -14.35 17.90
N PRO A 139 -7.04 -14.68 18.10
CA PRO A 139 -8.08 -13.67 18.17
C PRO A 139 -7.79 -12.63 19.26
N ASN A 140 -8.12 -11.38 18.97
CA ASN A 140 -8.15 -10.31 19.96
C ASN A 140 -9.29 -10.52 20.95
N THR A 141 -9.32 -9.76 22.02
CA THR A 141 -10.38 -9.82 23.06
C THR A 141 -11.78 -9.51 22.50
N ASP A 142 -11.87 -8.75 21.43
CA ASP A 142 -13.12 -8.41 20.70
C ASP A 142 -13.48 -9.46 19.63
N GLY A 143 -12.74 -10.56 19.53
CA GLY A 143 -12.93 -11.61 18.54
C GLY A 143 -12.34 -11.30 17.15
N THR A 144 -11.78 -10.11 16.92
CA THR A 144 -11.13 -9.81 15.64
C THR A 144 -9.80 -10.55 15.50
N ILE A 145 -9.39 -10.81 14.26
CA ILE A 145 -8.11 -11.46 13.94
C ILE A 145 -7.24 -10.47 13.20
N ALA A 146 -6.05 -10.20 13.77
CA ALA A 146 -5.07 -9.28 13.19
C ALA A 146 -4.03 -10.00 12.28
N ARG A 147 -4.15 -11.31 12.10
CA ARG A 147 -3.30 -12.11 11.23
C ARG A 147 -3.55 -11.76 9.76
N SER A 148 -2.48 -11.50 9.01
CA SER A 148 -2.58 -11.41 7.55
C SER A 148 -2.69 -12.80 6.91
N ALA A 149 -3.58 -12.95 5.95
CA ALA A 149 -3.81 -14.22 5.26
C ALA A 149 -2.63 -14.62 4.36
N ILE A 150 -2.00 -13.64 3.70
CA ILE A 150 -0.86 -13.86 2.82
C ILE A 150 0.43 -13.57 3.57
N LYS A 151 1.33 -14.55 3.63
CA LYS A 151 2.67 -14.42 4.20
C LYS A 151 3.68 -14.28 3.06
N GLN A 152 4.36 -13.12 2.99
CA GLN A 152 5.40 -12.92 2.00
C GLN A 152 6.76 -13.41 2.55
N VAL A 153 7.53 -14.07 1.69
CA VAL A 153 8.90 -14.51 1.94
C VAL A 153 9.81 -13.86 0.90
N ALA A 154 10.69 -12.97 1.36
CA ALA A 154 11.72 -12.34 0.54
C ALA A 154 13.11 -12.75 1.02
N SER A 155 13.32 -12.80 2.35
CA SER A 155 14.51 -13.31 2.98
C SER A 155 14.14 -14.17 4.19
N GLY A 156 14.66 -15.36 4.27
CA GLY A 156 14.47 -16.25 5.42
C GLY A 156 14.98 -15.67 6.74
N ARG A 157 15.85 -14.65 6.66
CA ARG A 157 16.41 -13.93 7.82
C ARG A 157 15.46 -12.93 8.46
N PHE A 158 14.39 -12.52 7.78
CA PHE A 158 13.55 -11.40 8.21
C PHE A 158 12.18 -11.87 8.70
N GLY A 159 12.17 -12.59 9.83
CA GLY A 159 10.95 -12.97 10.52
C GLY A 159 10.25 -14.20 9.93
N VAL A 160 10.91 -14.95 9.05
CA VAL A 160 10.38 -16.21 8.52
C VAL A 160 10.69 -17.34 9.50
N THR A 161 9.64 -17.90 10.06
CA THR A 161 9.70 -19.05 10.97
C THR A 161 8.70 -20.10 10.53
N SER A 162 8.84 -21.36 10.98
CA SER A 162 7.84 -22.39 10.72
C SER A 162 6.44 -21.96 11.18
N ARG A 163 6.35 -21.28 12.33
CA ARG A 163 5.08 -20.74 12.83
C ARG A 163 4.50 -19.66 11.94
N TYR A 164 5.34 -18.78 11.37
CA TYR A 164 4.94 -17.78 10.40
C TYR A 164 4.36 -18.45 9.15
N LEU A 165 5.07 -19.40 8.58
CA LEU A 165 4.67 -20.10 7.37
C LEU A 165 3.39 -20.92 7.59
N THR A 166 3.28 -21.69 8.67
CA THR A 166 2.10 -22.51 8.96
C THR A 166 0.87 -21.70 9.34
N SER A 167 1.02 -20.42 9.69
CA SER A 167 -0.10 -19.50 9.93
C SER A 167 -0.64 -18.86 8.66
N ALA A 168 -0.06 -19.12 7.51
CA ALA A 168 -0.47 -18.56 6.21
C ALA A 168 -1.67 -19.32 5.63
N ASP A 169 -2.57 -18.59 4.99
CA ASP A 169 -3.53 -19.16 4.04
C ASP A 169 -2.88 -19.27 2.66
N GLU A 170 -1.98 -18.30 2.34
CA GLU A 170 -1.17 -18.28 1.13
C GLU A 170 0.25 -17.83 1.44
N ILE A 171 1.23 -18.41 0.76
CA ILE A 171 2.63 -17.99 0.82
C ILE A 171 2.96 -17.30 -0.50
N GLN A 172 3.50 -16.09 -0.40
CA GLN A 172 3.96 -15.33 -1.56
C GLN A 172 5.47 -15.20 -1.54
N ILE A 173 6.14 -15.73 -2.56
CA ILE A 173 7.59 -15.59 -2.75
C ILE A 173 7.86 -14.28 -3.48
N LYS A 174 8.68 -13.40 -2.90
CA LYS A 174 9.12 -12.16 -3.51
C LYS A 174 10.46 -12.35 -4.19
N MET A 175 10.50 -12.25 -5.51
CA MET A 175 11.72 -12.48 -6.29
C MET A 175 12.63 -11.24 -6.35
N ALA A 176 12.06 -10.04 -6.51
CA ALA A 176 12.82 -8.79 -6.65
C ALA A 176 11.94 -7.55 -6.44
N GLN A 177 12.57 -6.39 -6.39
CA GLN A 177 11.91 -5.08 -6.48
C GLN A 177 12.30 -4.40 -7.79
N GLY A 178 11.29 -3.96 -8.58
CA GLY A 178 11.53 -3.33 -9.87
C GLY A 178 12.33 -2.03 -9.80
N ALA A 179 12.14 -1.25 -8.73
CA ALA A 179 12.85 0.02 -8.54
C ALA A 179 14.35 -0.12 -8.20
N LYS A 180 14.79 -1.29 -7.75
CA LYS A 180 16.18 -1.56 -7.36
C LYS A 180 16.58 -3.02 -7.63
N PRO A 181 16.62 -3.39 -8.92
CA PRO A 181 16.97 -4.75 -9.31
C PRO A 181 18.41 -5.09 -8.89
N GLY A 182 18.60 -6.27 -8.29
CA GLY A 182 19.90 -6.73 -7.84
C GLY A 182 20.41 -6.14 -6.51
N GLU A 183 19.76 -5.14 -5.94
CA GLU A 183 20.19 -4.52 -4.67
C GLU A 183 19.58 -5.18 -3.42
N GLY A 184 18.45 -5.85 -3.59
CA GLY A 184 17.68 -6.38 -2.47
C GLY A 184 16.93 -5.32 -1.66
N GLY A 185 16.15 -5.78 -0.66
CA GLY A 185 15.43 -4.91 0.26
C GLY A 185 16.32 -4.41 1.39
N HIS A 186 16.02 -3.24 1.93
CA HIS A 186 16.70 -2.76 3.14
C HIS A 186 15.73 -2.00 4.06
N LEU A 187 16.02 -2.02 5.35
CA LEU A 187 15.37 -1.22 6.36
C LEU A 187 16.44 -0.41 7.10
N PRO A 188 16.41 0.94 7.05
CA PRO A 188 17.39 1.78 7.73
C PRO A 188 17.39 1.56 9.25
N ALA A 189 18.54 1.70 9.89
CA ALA A 189 18.75 1.51 11.33
C ALA A 189 17.71 2.27 12.20
N GLY A 190 17.42 3.53 11.85
CA GLY A 190 16.45 4.36 12.56
C GLY A 190 15.00 3.86 12.51
N LYS A 191 14.68 2.90 11.64
CA LYS A 191 13.36 2.24 11.57
C LYS A 191 13.33 0.87 12.27
N VAL A 192 14.47 0.37 12.70
CA VAL A 192 14.56 -0.94 13.38
C VAL A 192 14.34 -0.75 14.88
N TYR A 193 13.10 -0.43 15.24
CA TYR A 193 12.66 -0.36 16.63
C TYR A 193 12.73 -1.74 17.31
N PRO A 194 12.73 -1.82 18.67
CA PRO A 194 12.80 -3.08 19.38
C PRO A 194 11.75 -4.13 18.95
N TRP A 195 10.52 -3.70 18.71
CA TRP A 195 9.45 -4.60 18.27
C TRP A 195 9.61 -5.05 16.81
N ILE A 196 10.20 -4.22 15.95
CA ILE A 196 10.55 -4.61 14.57
C ILE A 196 11.69 -5.62 14.61
N ALA A 197 12.75 -5.33 15.37
CA ALA A 197 13.89 -6.22 15.53
C ALA A 197 13.47 -7.59 16.07
N LYS A 198 12.59 -7.61 17.08
CA LYS A 198 12.02 -8.84 17.63
C LYS A 198 11.31 -9.67 16.55
N THR A 199 10.45 -9.04 15.76
CA THR A 199 9.68 -9.72 14.72
C THR A 199 10.57 -10.23 13.58
N ARG A 200 11.63 -9.49 13.26
CA ARG A 200 12.59 -9.83 12.19
C ARG A 200 13.76 -10.67 12.66
N HIS A 201 13.82 -11.05 13.94
CA HIS A 201 14.94 -11.78 14.55
C HIS A 201 16.29 -11.08 14.35
N SER A 202 16.32 -9.76 14.62
CA SER A 202 17.47 -8.89 14.41
C SER A 202 17.76 -8.00 15.61
N THR A 203 18.77 -7.13 15.50
CA THR A 203 19.19 -6.22 16.57
C THR A 203 18.55 -4.84 16.38
N PRO A 204 17.93 -4.23 17.41
CA PRO A 204 17.41 -2.87 17.33
C PRO A 204 18.50 -1.86 16.96
N GLY A 205 18.15 -0.90 16.11
CA GLY A 205 19.05 0.17 15.69
C GLY A 205 20.13 -0.27 14.68
N VAL A 206 20.11 -1.50 14.21
CA VAL A 206 21.02 -1.99 13.15
C VAL A 206 20.24 -2.11 11.85
N ALA A 207 20.78 -1.53 10.77
CA ALA A 207 20.18 -1.62 9.46
C ALA A 207 20.08 -3.06 8.97
N LEU A 208 18.97 -3.39 8.31
CA LEU A 208 18.72 -4.71 7.74
C LEU A 208 18.82 -4.66 6.24
N ILE A 209 19.62 -5.55 5.66
CA ILE A 209 19.83 -5.66 4.22
C ILE A 209 19.53 -7.09 3.81
N SER A 210 18.62 -7.25 2.85
CA SER A 210 18.35 -8.53 2.22
C SER A 210 19.38 -8.74 1.11
N PRO A 211 20.18 -9.83 1.14
CA PRO A 211 21.20 -10.02 0.13
C PRO A 211 20.58 -10.28 -1.25
N PRO A 212 21.06 -9.60 -2.30
CA PRO A 212 20.75 -9.99 -3.66
C PRO A 212 21.70 -11.13 -4.11
N PRO A 213 21.25 -12.08 -4.89
CA PRO A 213 19.92 -12.30 -5.42
C PRO A 213 19.01 -13.19 -4.58
N HIS A 214 19.09 -13.15 -3.27
CA HIS A 214 18.22 -13.89 -2.34
C HIS A 214 18.31 -15.42 -2.37
N HIS A 215 19.37 -16.03 -2.90
CA HIS A 215 19.44 -17.49 -2.99
C HIS A 215 19.57 -18.19 -1.63
N ASP A 216 20.02 -17.50 -0.61
CA ASP A 216 20.04 -18.01 0.76
C ASP A 216 18.65 -18.12 1.41
N ILE A 217 17.58 -17.76 0.68
CA ILE A 217 16.21 -17.78 1.15
C ILE A 217 15.49 -19.03 0.71
N TYR A 218 15.85 -19.53 -0.45
CA TYR A 218 15.12 -20.58 -1.16
C TYR A 218 15.87 -21.92 -1.17
N SER A 219 16.95 -21.98 -0.44
CA SER A 219 17.75 -23.22 -0.27
C SER A 219 17.33 -24.00 0.98
#